data_d09a5e85a2592f194bd7fd26b45b4dad
#
_entry.id   d09a5e85a2592f194bd7fd26b45b4dad
#
_cell.length_a   1.000
_cell.length_b   1.000
_cell.length_c   1.000
_cell.angle_alpha   90.00
_cell.angle_beta   90.00
_cell.angle_gamma   90.00
#
_symmetry.space_group_name_H-M   'P 1'
#
loop_
_entity.id
_entity.type
_entity.pdbx_description
1 polymer ?
#
loop_
_entity_poly.entity_id
_entity_poly.type
_entity_poly.pdbx_seq_one_letter_code
_entity_poly.pdbx_strand_id
1 'polypeptide(L)'
;MTSASLISQLRQIVGDKYLITDPSQSEAYRSGYRFGNGNALAVVRPGNLTEFWAILKACVAADVIVIAQAANTGLTGGSTPDGNDYDRDIVIINAMRISGIQLINDAQQVVCLPGSTLNELEIALKPHGREPHSVIGSSCIGASVIGGICNNSGGALVQRGPAYTEMALYAQLTEQGELQLVNHLGIDLGETPEEMLANLENQRYQRKDIQLDCGKGHDHAYCNHVRQVDEDSPARFNADPARHYEASGCAGKLAIFAVRLDTFVAEKNTAVFYIGTNQTETLNDLRRHMLANFKQLPISGEYIHRDAFDVAAKYGKDTFWVIKKFGTHWLPKLFALKAKVDRWAKKIDFLPNHLSDKMMQALSRILPEHLPKKLWQYRDQYEHHLIVKMGGDGVQEARDYLTSYFKEGSKGAFFECDAVETQAAMLHRFAVASAAIRYRAIHEKEVEDIVALDIALRRNDREWFETLP
;
A
#
# COMPACT_ATOMS: atom_id res chain seq x y z
N MET A 1 -7.12 -31.66 18.58
CA MET A 1 -8.56 -31.35 18.32
C MET A 1 -8.89 -31.82 16.91
N THR A 2 -10.10 -32.31 16.59
CA THR A 2 -10.45 -32.64 15.19
C THR A 2 -10.87 -31.40 14.43
N SER A 3 -10.66 -31.38 13.09
CA SER A 3 -11.07 -30.26 12.23
C SER A 3 -12.58 -29.95 12.37
N ALA A 4 -13.43 -30.96 12.54
CA ALA A 4 -14.87 -30.77 12.77
C ALA A 4 -15.17 -30.06 14.10
N SER A 5 -14.43 -30.40 15.18
CA SER A 5 -14.56 -29.73 16.47
C SER A 5 -14.12 -28.26 16.39
N LEU A 6 -12.99 -27.97 15.71
CA LEU A 6 -12.52 -26.62 15.49
C LEU A 6 -13.56 -25.79 14.71
N ILE A 7 -14.10 -26.31 13.62
CA ILE A 7 -15.13 -25.63 12.81
C ILE A 7 -16.35 -25.27 13.67
N SER A 8 -16.80 -26.22 14.55
CA SER A 8 -17.91 -25.95 15.46
C SER A 8 -17.60 -24.81 16.45
N GLN A 9 -16.40 -24.80 17.01
CA GLN A 9 -15.96 -23.74 17.92
C GLN A 9 -15.84 -22.38 17.23
N LEU A 10 -15.24 -22.34 16.03
CA LEU A 10 -15.14 -21.12 15.24
C LEU A 10 -16.52 -20.55 14.89
N ARG A 11 -17.47 -21.45 14.57
CA ARG A 11 -18.89 -21.07 14.31
C ARG A 11 -19.55 -20.44 15.54
N GLN A 12 -19.29 -20.96 16.73
CA GLN A 12 -19.81 -20.36 17.97
C GLN A 12 -19.24 -18.97 18.24
N ILE A 13 -17.98 -18.71 17.85
CA ILE A 13 -17.34 -17.40 18.06
C ILE A 13 -17.91 -16.34 17.11
N VAL A 14 -17.97 -16.62 15.79
CA VAL A 14 -18.29 -15.57 14.79
C VAL A 14 -19.69 -15.70 14.17
N GLY A 15 -20.41 -16.80 14.41
CA GLY A 15 -21.66 -17.15 13.76
C GLY A 15 -21.48 -17.69 12.33
N ASP A 16 -22.53 -18.35 11.82
CA ASP A 16 -22.52 -19.01 10.50
C ASP A 16 -22.18 -18.05 9.33
N LYS A 17 -22.64 -16.83 9.41
CA LYS A 17 -22.46 -15.80 8.36
C LYS A 17 -20.99 -15.45 8.12
N TYR A 18 -20.15 -15.60 9.12
CA TYR A 18 -18.76 -15.12 9.10
C TYR A 18 -17.74 -16.25 9.17
N LEU A 19 -18.20 -17.48 9.08
CA LEU A 19 -17.38 -18.69 8.89
C LEU A 19 -17.64 -19.24 7.48
N ILE A 20 -16.64 -19.27 6.64
CA ILE A 20 -16.71 -19.74 5.26
C ILE A 20 -15.90 -21.04 5.15
N THR A 21 -16.58 -22.16 4.92
CA THR A 21 -15.96 -23.48 4.69
C THR A 21 -16.15 -23.97 3.26
N ASP A 22 -17.03 -23.32 2.49
CA ASP A 22 -17.27 -23.65 1.09
C ASP A 22 -16.11 -23.16 0.21
N PRO A 23 -15.49 -24.04 -0.61
CA PRO A 23 -14.35 -23.70 -1.44
C PRO A 23 -14.63 -22.58 -2.45
N SER A 24 -15.84 -22.52 -2.99
CA SER A 24 -16.20 -21.52 -4.00
C SER A 24 -16.39 -20.12 -3.40
N GLN A 25 -16.87 -20.05 -2.16
CA GLN A 25 -17.04 -18.80 -1.44
C GLN A 25 -15.73 -18.29 -0.82
N SER A 26 -14.81 -19.20 -0.48
CA SER A 26 -13.51 -18.86 0.10
C SER A 26 -12.45 -18.51 -0.94
N GLU A 27 -12.69 -18.75 -2.22
CA GLU A 27 -11.72 -18.54 -3.31
C GLU A 27 -11.06 -17.15 -3.27
N ALA A 28 -11.84 -16.09 -3.09
CA ALA A 28 -11.32 -14.72 -3.04
C ALA A 28 -10.38 -14.44 -1.84
N TYR A 29 -10.44 -15.24 -0.79
CA TYR A 29 -9.56 -15.15 0.38
C TYR A 29 -8.34 -16.06 0.25
N ARG A 30 -8.44 -17.13 -0.51
CA ARG A 30 -7.37 -18.12 -0.74
C ARG A 30 -6.49 -17.78 -1.93
N SER A 31 -6.91 -16.84 -2.76
CA SER A 31 -6.16 -16.37 -3.92
C SER A 31 -5.60 -14.98 -3.65
N GLY A 32 -4.29 -14.81 -3.82
CA GLY A 32 -3.63 -13.53 -3.70
C GLY A 32 -3.93 -12.60 -4.88
N TYR A 33 -3.63 -11.33 -4.71
CA TYR A 33 -3.82 -10.33 -5.77
C TYR A 33 -2.99 -10.68 -7.03
N ARG A 34 -1.81 -11.24 -6.83
CA ARG A 34 -0.90 -11.66 -7.90
C ARG A 34 -0.37 -13.08 -7.69
N PHE A 35 0.14 -13.38 -6.51
CA PHE A 35 0.71 -14.66 -6.14
C PHE A 35 -0.03 -15.26 -4.96
N GLY A 36 0.12 -16.58 -4.80
CA GLY A 36 -0.48 -17.36 -3.75
C GLY A 36 -1.87 -17.86 -4.13
N ASN A 37 -2.04 -19.16 -4.08
CA ASN A 37 -3.33 -19.85 -4.20
C ASN A 37 -3.18 -21.24 -3.57
N GLY A 38 -4.15 -21.62 -2.76
CA GLY A 38 -4.15 -22.94 -2.11
C GLY A 38 -5.45 -23.21 -1.38
N ASN A 39 -5.48 -24.33 -0.65
CA ASN A 39 -6.63 -24.72 0.15
C ASN A 39 -6.55 -24.12 1.56
N ALA A 40 -7.72 -23.95 2.17
CA ALA A 40 -7.86 -23.63 3.57
C ALA A 40 -9.06 -24.40 4.13
N LEU A 41 -8.95 -24.86 5.38
CA LEU A 41 -10.03 -25.51 6.12
C LEU A 41 -11.22 -24.55 6.29
N ALA A 42 -10.91 -23.29 6.61
CA ALA A 42 -11.91 -22.25 6.80
C ALA A 42 -11.33 -20.85 6.61
N VAL A 43 -12.21 -19.92 6.24
CA VAL A 43 -11.99 -18.47 6.37
C VAL A 43 -12.89 -17.96 7.48
N VAL A 44 -12.31 -17.34 8.49
CA VAL A 44 -13.01 -16.79 9.65
C VAL A 44 -12.90 -15.28 9.65
N ARG A 45 -14.02 -14.60 9.88
CA ARG A 45 -14.12 -13.14 9.76
C ARG A 45 -14.60 -12.52 11.08
N PRO A 46 -13.70 -12.34 12.09
CA PRO A 46 -14.06 -11.73 13.35
C PRO A 46 -14.62 -10.31 13.18
N GLY A 47 -15.56 -9.93 14.04
CA GLY A 47 -16.18 -8.62 14.05
C GLY A 47 -15.58 -7.65 15.05
N ASN A 48 -14.77 -8.16 15.99
CA ASN A 48 -14.14 -7.39 17.04
C ASN A 48 -12.82 -8.05 17.50
N LEU A 49 -12.03 -7.33 18.30
CA LEU A 49 -10.73 -7.79 18.76
C LEU A 49 -10.83 -9.01 19.68
N THR A 50 -11.88 -9.11 20.49
CA THR A 50 -12.10 -10.25 21.40
C THR A 50 -12.42 -11.52 20.61
N GLU A 51 -13.22 -11.44 19.56
CA GLU A 51 -13.45 -12.58 18.65
C GLU A 51 -12.15 -13.02 17.98
N PHE A 52 -11.31 -12.08 17.52
CA PHE A 52 -10.02 -12.39 16.92
C PHE A 52 -9.12 -13.15 17.88
N TRP A 53 -9.03 -12.69 19.12
CA TRP A 53 -8.29 -13.38 20.19
C TRP A 53 -8.81 -14.79 20.46
N ALA A 54 -10.14 -14.96 20.59
CA ALA A 54 -10.76 -16.25 20.81
C ALA A 54 -10.50 -17.24 19.65
N ILE A 55 -10.52 -16.76 18.40
CA ILE A 55 -10.17 -17.57 17.22
C ILE A 55 -8.71 -18.03 17.29
N LEU A 56 -7.77 -17.12 17.62
CA LEU A 56 -6.35 -17.48 17.76
C LEU A 56 -6.16 -18.56 18.83
N LYS A 57 -6.80 -18.43 20.01
CA LYS A 57 -6.77 -19.45 21.07
C LYS A 57 -7.27 -20.81 20.56
N ALA A 58 -8.36 -20.84 19.81
CA ALA A 58 -8.91 -22.07 19.24
C ALA A 58 -7.98 -22.70 18.20
N CYS A 59 -7.37 -21.88 17.32
CA CYS A 59 -6.42 -22.33 16.31
C CYS A 59 -5.14 -22.91 16.92
N VAL A 60 -4.57 -22.24 17.94
CA VAL A 60 -3.38 -22.75 18.67
C VAL A 60 -3.70 -24.07 19.35
N ALA A 61 -4.83 -24.17 20.04
CA ALA A 61 -5.24 -25.42 20.71
C ALA A 61 -5.50 -26.56 19.72
N ALA A 62 -5.83 -26.26 18.47
CA ALA A 62 -6.05 -27.26 17.42
C ALA A 62 -4.78 -27.54 16.59
N ASP A 63 -3.67 -26.87 16.86
CA ASP A 63 -2.39 -26.96 16.12
C ASP A 63 -2.56 -26.79 14.60
N VAL A 64 -3.34 -25.78 14.18
CA VAL A 64 -3.53 -25.44 12.77
C VAL A 64 -2.68 -24.24 12.37
N ILE A 65 -2.36 -24.15 11.09
CA ILE A 65 -1.67 -22.99 10.51
C ILE A 65 -2.65 -21.82 10.45
N VAL A 66 -2.22 -20.66 10.94
CA VAL A 66 -2.99 -19.42 10.87
C VAL A 66 -2.38 -18.48 9.84
N ILE A 67 -3.20 -18.02 8.91
CA ILE A 67 -2.86 -16.91 8.01
C ILE A 67 -3.72 -15.71 8.40
N ALA A 68 -3.09 -14.71 9.04
CA ALA A 68 -3.74 -13.44 9.31
C ALA A 68 -3.81 -12.61 8.02
N GLN A 69 -5.02 -12.23 7.64
CA GLN A 69 -5.28 -11.51 6.38
C GLN A 69 -6.08 -10.23 6.65
N ALA A 70 -5.68 -9.13 6.02
CA ALA A 70 -6.48 -7.93 5.95
C ALA A 70 -7.04 -7.77 4.51
N ALA A 71 -6.69 -6.71 3.79
CA ALA A 71 -7.27 -6.39 2.47
C ALA A 71 -6.84 -7.32 1.33
N ASN A 72 -5.85 -8.17 1.52
CA ASN A 72 -5.30 -9.09 0.50
C ASN A 72 -4.90 -8.37 -0.81
N THR A 73 -4.30 -7.18 -0.69
CA THR A 73 -3.84 -6.36 -1.83
C THR A 73 -2.33 -6.44 -2.05
N GLY A 74 -1.62 -7.21 -1.24
CA GLY A 74 -0.17 -7.41 -1.35
C GLY A 74 0.21 -8.13 -2.64
N LEU A 75 1.37 -7.78 -3.19
CA LEU A 75 1.87 -8.35 -4.46
C LEU A 75 2.75 -9.59 -4.24
N THR A 76 3.06 -9.94 -2.99
CA THR A 76 4.02 -10.99 -2.63
C THR A 76 3.38 -12.32 -2.21
N GLY A 77 2.05 -12.40 -2.16
CA GLY A 77 1.32 -13.60 -1.78
C GLY A 77 1.32 -13.95 -0.28
N GLY A 78 1.89 -13.09 0.59
CA GLY A 78 2.08 -13.37 2.01
C GLY A 78 0.79 -13.47 2.86
N SER A 79 -0.37 -13.19 2.30
CA SER A 79 -1.68 -13.27 2.98
C SER A 79 -2.59 -14.39 2.48
N THR A 80 -2.05 -15.35 1.73
CA THR A 80 -2.77 -16.51 1.20
C THR A 80 -1.93 -17.77 1.31
N PRO A 81 -2.53 -18.97 1.25
CA PRO A 81 -1.77 -20.19 1.02
C PRO A 81 -1.00 -20.13 -0.30
N ASP A 82 0.08 -20.90 -0.40
CA ASP A 82 0.83 -21.10 -1.65
C ASP A 82 0.97 -22.61 -1.89
N GLY A 83 0.10 -23.16 -2.75
CA GLY A 83 -0.02 -24.62 -2.93
C GLY A 83 -0.84 -25.31 -1.85
N ASN A 84 -0.71 -26.64 -1.76
CA ASN A 84 -1.52 -27.50 -0.90
C ASN A 84 -0.69 -28.53 -0.11
N ASP A 85 0.62 -28.41 -0.08
CA ASP A 85 1.57 -29.35 0.52
C ASP A 85 1.97 -28.98 1.96
N TYR A 86 1.03 -28.38 2.69
CA TYR A 86 1.19 -28.07 4.11
C TYR A 86 0.98 -29.29 4.97
N ASP A 87 1.71 -29.36 6.09
CA ASP A 87 1.66 -30.45 7.07
C ASP A 87 0.43 -30.43 7.98
N ARG A 88 -0.32 -29.34 7.97
CA ARG A 88 -1.49 -29.09 8.83
C ARG A 88 -2.58 -28.32 8.09
N ASP A 89 -3.80 -28.37 8.62
CA ASP A 89 -4.91 -27.56 8.14
C ASP A 89 -4.62 -26.06 8.28
N ILE A 90 -5.11 -25.27 7.34
CA ILE A 90 -4.96 -23.81 7.34
C ILE A 90 -6.28 -23.13 7.69
N VAL A 91 -6.24 -22.18 8.62
CA VAL A 91 -7.33 -21.23 8.89
C VAL A 91 -6.90 -19.83 8.51
N ILE A 92 -7.63 -19.20 7.59
CA ILE A 92 -7.44 -17.78 7.21
C ILE A 92 -8.32 -16.94 8.13
N ILE A 93 -7.70 -16.00 8.87
CA ILE A 93 -8.42 -15.03 9.70
C ILE A 93 -8.44 -13.69 8.98
N ASN A 94 -9.57 -13.34 8.35
CA ASN A 94 -9.71 -12.07 7.67
C ASN A 94 -10.24 -10.98 8.60
N ALA A 95 -9.39 -10.03 8.97
CA ALA A 95 -9.65 -9.02 9.98
C ALA A 95 -10.34 -7.75 9.47
N MET A 96 -10.76 -7.69 8.20
CA MET A 96 -11.33 -6.47 7.58
C MET A 96 -12.62 -5.95 8.22
N ARG A 97 -13.29 -6.74 9.06
CA ARG A 97 -14.47 -6.29 9.81
C ARG A 97 -14.11 -5.50 11.08
N ILE A 98 -12.86 -5.59 11.52
CA ILE A 98 -12.37 -4.90 12.72
C ILE A 98 -11.73 -3.58 12.29
N SER A 99 -12.55 -2.61 11.85
CA SER A 99 -12.08 -1.29 11.45
C SER A 99 -12.24 -0.29 12.60
N GLY A 100 -11.27 0.59 12.76
CA GLY A 100 -11.29 1.67 13.74
C GLY A 100 -10.02 2.50 13.68
N ILE A 101 -10.19 3.82 13.61
CA ILE A 101 -9.11 4.82 13.61
C ILE A 101 -9.34 5.74 14.79
N GLN A 102 -8.40 5.76 15.73
CA GLN A 102 -8.49 6.53 16.96
C GLN A 102 -7.40 7.60 16.94
N LEU A 103 -7.80 8.85 16.78
CA LEU A 103 -6.88 9.98 16.80
C LEU A 103 -6.51 10.30 18.26
N ILE A 104 -5.23 10.39 18.53
CA ILE A 104 -4.68 10.71 19.85
C ILE A 104 -3.68 11.88 19.75
N ASN A 105 -3.38 12.53 20.87
CA ASN A 105 -2.43 13.64 20.94
C ASN A 105 -2.73 14.75 19.91
N ASP A 106 -3.97 15.23 19.89
CA ASP A 106 -4.42 16.26 18.93
C ASP A 106 -4.16 15.86 17.47
N ALA A 107 -4.43 14.59 17.15
CA ALA A 107 -4.20 13.96 15.86
C ALA A 107 -2.72 13.89 15.44
N GLN A 108 -1.76 14.17 16.32
CA GLN A 108 -0.33 13.97 16.03
C GLN A 108 0.03 12.50 15.93
N GLN A 109 -0.77 11.64 16.56
CA GLN A 109 -0.66 10.19 16.44
C GLN A 109 -2.03 9.55 16.22
N VAL A 110 -2.01 8.33 15.74
CA VAL A 110 -3.22 7.55 15.47
C VAL A 110 -3.01 6.10 15.90
N VAL A 111 -4.05 5.49 16.46
CA VAL A 111 -4.14 4.04 16.63
C VAL A 111 -5.06 3.48 15.56
N CYS A 112 -4.58 2.49 14.80
CA CYS A 112 -5.33 1.82 13.75
C CYS A 112 -5.59 0.36 14.12
N LEU A 113 -6.86 -0.07 14.01
CA LEU A 113 -7.28 -1.46 14.19
C LEU A 113 -7.05 -2.29 12.91
N PRO A 114 -7.11 -3.63 12.94
CA PRO A 114 -6.64 -4.49 11.87
C PRO A 114 -7.27 -4.27 10.49
N GLY A 115 -8.54 -3.94 10.42
CA GLY A 115 -9.28 -3.70 9.19
C GLY A 115 -9.24 -2.26 8.69
N SER A 116 -8.56 -1.34 9.39
CA SER A 116 -8.47 0.07 8.99
C SER A 116 -7.69 0.22 7.69
N THR A 117 -8.24 0.95 6.74
CA THR A 117 -7.61 1.20 5.45
C THR A 117 -6.84 2.52 5.42
N LEU A 118 -5.84 2.62 4.55
CA LEU A 118 -5.11 3.87 4.32
C LEU A 118 -6.03 5.00 3.85
N ASN A 119 -7.02 4.68 3.01
CA ASN A 119 -7.99 5.66 2.55
C ASN A 119 -8.85 6.23 3.69
N GLU A 120 -9.29 5.38 4.62
CA GLU A 120 -10.02 5.83 5.82
C GLU A 120 -9.13 6.71 6.70
N LEU A 121 -7.85 6.38 6.83
CA LEU A 121 -6.88 7.16 7.57
C LEU A 121 -6.64 8.54 6.94
N GLU A 122 -6.49 8.61 5.62
CA GLU A 122 -6.39 9.90 4.89
C GLU A 122 -7.62 10.77 5.13
N ILE A 123 -8.83 10.19 5.05
CA ILE A 123 -10.08 10.91 5.30
C ILE A 123 -10.16 11.42 6.75
N ALA A 124 -9.80 10.59 7.72
CA ALA A 124 -9.83 10.94 9.13
C ALA A 124 -8.84 12.08 9.50
N LEU A 125 -7.67 12.12 8.86
CA LEU A 125 -6.63 13.11 9.14
C LEU A 125 -6.86 14.46 8.45
N LYS A 126 -7.54 14.46 7.30
CA LYS A 126 -7.75 15.65 6.47
C LYS A 126 -8.37 16.85 7.23
N PRO A 127 -9.42 16.70 8.07
CA PRO A 127 -9.99 17.80 8.84
C PRO A 127 -9.00 18.43 9.84
N HIS A 128 -7.97 17.68 10.24
CA HIS A 128 -6.94 18.14 11.17
C HIS A 128 -5.73 18.77 10.46
N GLY A 129 -5.77 18.90 9.12
CA GLY A 129 -4.64 19.40 8.33
C GLY A 129 -3.43 18.46 8.41
N ARG A 130 -3.66 17.17 8.55
CA ARG A 130 -2.61 16.15 8.70
C ARG A 130 -2.72 15.07 7.64
N GLU A 131 -1.64 14.34 7.45
CA GLU A 131 -1.49 13.26 6.47
C GLU A 131 -0.95 11.99 7.14
N PRO A 132 -1.19 10.79 6.58
CA PRO A 132 -0.67 9.55 7.11
C PRO A 132 0.85 9.42 6.92
N HIS A 133 1.45 8.48 7.65
CA HIS A 133 2.86 8.11 7.56
C HIS A 133 3.28 7.66 6.15
N SER A 134 2.37 7.08 5.39
CA SER A 134 2.62 6.56 4.05
C SER A 134 1.42 6.80 3.15
N VAL A 135 1.67 7.07 1.89
CA VAL A 135 0.70 7.03 0.80
C VAL A 135 1.17 5.95 -0.15
N ILE A 136 0.51 4.81 -0.13
CA ILE A 136 0.81 3.67 -1.00
C ILE A 136 -0.12 3.75 -2.22
N GLY A 137 0.39 3.46 -3.41
CA GLY A 137 -0.44 3.41 -4.62
C GLY A 137 -1.66 2.48 -4.49
N SER A 138 -1.58 1.48 -3.62
CA SER A 138 -2.67 0.57 -3.28
C SER A 138 -3.71 1.13 -2.30
N SER A 139 -3.56 2.33 -1.74
CA SER A 139 -4.57 2.94 -0.86
C SER A 139 -5.94 3.01 -1.52
N CYS A 140 -5.97 3.30 -2.82
CA CYS A 140 -7.19 3.39 -3.62
C CYS A 140 -7.89 2.04 -3.86
N ILE A 141 -7.21 0.92 -3.68
CA ILE A 141 -7.82 -0.43 -3.77
C ILE A 141 -8.14 -1.02 -2.40
N GLY A 142 -8.04 -0.20 -1.35
CA GLY A 142 -8.42 -0.58 0.01
C GLY A 142 -7.32 -1.23 0.83
N ALA A 143 -6.04 -0.98 0.52
CA ALA A 143 -4.93 -1.50 1.32
C ALA A 143 -5.06 -1.08 2.79
N SER A 144 -4.82 -2.05 3.69
CA SER A 144 -4.88 -1.82 5.13
C SER A 144 -3.60 -1.18 5.67
N VAL A 145 -3.73 -0.39 6.72
CA VAL A 145 -2.62 0.22 7.44
C VAL A 145 -1.69 -0.86 8.00
N ILE A 146 -2.25 -1.82 8.73
CA ILE A 146 -1.46 -2.90 9.36
C ILE A 146 -0.76 -3.77 8.32
N GLY A 147 -1.42 -4.10 7.20
CA GLY A 147 -0.76 -4.82 6.10
C GLY A 147 0.46 -4.09 5.55
N GLY A 148 0.38 -2.75 5.47
CA GLY A 148 1.53 -1.91 5.11
C GLY A 148 2.68 -2.02 6.10
N ILE A 149 2.39 -1.97 7.41
CA ILE A 149 3.38 -2.10 8.49
C ILE A 149 4.03 -3.49 8.48
N CYS A 150 3.22 -4.55 8.41
CA CYS A 150 3.73 -5.93 8.43
C CYS A 150 4.66 -6.26 7.26
N ASN A 151 4.57 -5.52 6.16
CA ASN A 151 5.40 -5.70 4.97
C ASN A 151 6.44 -4.58 4.77
N ASN A 152 6.63 -3.66 5.70
CA ASN A 152 7.43 -2.43 5.52
C ASN A 152 7.14 -1.76 4.17
N SER A 153 5.87 -1.68 3.80
CA SER A 153 5.46 -1.20 2.48
C SER A 153 5.94 0.22 2.25
N GLY A 154 6.56 0.43 1.10
CA GLY A 154 6.99 1.73 0.67
C GLY A 154 5.89 2.50 -0.05
N GLY A 155 6.06 3.82 -0.12
CA GLY A 155 5.23 4.72 -0.90
C GLY A 155 6.09 5.73 -1.65
N ALA A 156 5.43 6.63 -2.37
CA ALA A 156 6.07 7.68 -3.15
C ALA A 156 6.72 8.79 -2.29
N LEU A 157 6.47 8.81 -0.97
CA LEU A 157 6.89 9.89 -0.08
C LEU A 157 8.38 9.77 0.26
N VAL A 158 9.17 10.70 -0.27
CA VAL A 158 10.63 10.73 -0.11
C VAL A 158 11.06 11.00 1.34
N GLN A 159 10.25 11.74 2.09
CA GLN A 159 10.61 12.19 3.44
C GLN A 159 10.28 11.17 4.55
N ARG A 160 9.38 10.21 4.30
CA ARG A 160 8.76 9.40 5.38
C ARG A 160 9.22 7.95 5.44
N GLY A 161 9.87 7.46 4.37
CA GLY A 161 10.36 6.09 4.31
C GLY A 161 9.26 5.01 4.23
N PRO A 162 9.60 3.78 4.65
CA PRO A 162 8.66 2.68 4.68
C PRO A 162 7.64 2.84 5.81
N ALA A 163 6.52 2.12 5.68
CA ALA A 163 5.56 1.96 6.77
C ALA A 163 6.25 1.26 7.96
N TYR A 164 6.36 1.94 9.09
CA TYR A 164 7.11 1.51 10.25
C TYR A 164 6.53 2.05 11.55
N THR A 165 6.57 1.25 12.60
CA THR A 165 6.30 1.65 13.97
C THR A 165 6.96 0.67 14.96
N GLU A 166 7.35 1.18 16.12
CA GLU A 166 7.78 0.40 17.29
C GLU A 166 6.63 0.18 18.29
N MET A 167 5.44 0.68 17.98
CA MET A 167 4.29 0.68 18.89
C MET A 167 3.15 -0.18 18.33
N ALA A 168 2.97 -1.37 18.92
CA ALA A 168 1.94 -2.32 18.49
C ALA A 168 1.31 -3.08 19.66
N LEU A 169 0.09 -3.55 19.46
CA LEU A 169 -0.55 -4.60 20.24
C LEU A 169 -0.61 -5.85 19.37
N TYR A 170 0.01 -6.93 19.80
CA TYR A 170 0.14 -8.14 18.99
C TYR A 170 0.12 -9.41 19.82
N ALA A 171 -0.22 -10.52 19.17
CA ALA A 171 -0.11 -11.85 19.75
C ALA A 171 1.05 -12.62 19.10
N GLN A 172 1.75 -13.39 19.93
CA GLN A 172 2.82 -14.30 19.55
C GLN A 172 2.72 -15.60 20.32
N LEU A 173 3.35 -16.65 19.79
CA LEU A 173 3.62 -17.86 20.54
C LEU A 173 4.97 -17.74 21.25
N THR A 174 5.00 -18.09 22.54
CA THR A 174 6.26 -18.23 23.29
C THR A 174 7.01 -19.46 22.81
N GLU A 175 8.26 -19.64 23.25
CA GLU A 175 9.05 -20.86 23.00
C GLU A 175 8.37 -22.12 23.57
N GLN A 176 7.54 -21.95 24.60
CA GLN A 176 6.75 -23.02 25.21
C GLN A 176 5.45 -23.32 24.48
N GLY A 177 5.14 -22.58 23.38
CA GLY A 177 3.92 -22.70 22.59
C GLY A 177 2.69 -22.05 23.22
N GLU A 178 2.88 -21.18 24.22
CA GLU A 178 1.78 -20.44 24.85
C GLU A 178 1.47 -19.17 24.05
N LEU A 179 0.18 -18.90 23.85
CA LEU A 179 -0.26 -17.68 23.17
C LEU A 179 -0.24 -16.50 24.14
N GLN A 180 0.55 -15.50 23.84
CA GLN A 180 0.71 -14.27 24.62
C GLN A 180 0.22 -13.05 23.84
N LEU A 181 -0.52 -12.15 24.50
CA LEU A 181 -0.82 -10.81 23.98
C LEU A 181 0.16 -9.82 24.60
N VAL A 182 0.88 -9.08 23.73
CA VAL A 182 1.91 -8.11 24.12
C VAL A 182 1.42 -6.71 23.78
N ASN A 183 1.42 -5.82 24.77
CA ASN A 183 1.00 -4.41 24.60
C ASN A 183 2.21 -3.48 24.64
N HIS A 184 2.65 -3.03 23.48
CA HIS A 184 3.67 -1.99 23.31
C HIS A 184 3.09 -0.73 22.63
N LEU A 185 1.76 -0.53 22.70
CA LEU A 185 1.13 0.70 22.19
C LEU A 185 1.51 1.95 23.02
N GLY A 186 2.04 1.74 24.22
CA GLY A 186 2.21 2.84 25.18
C GLY A 186 0.88 3.42 25.65
N ILE A 187 -0.15 2.59 25.75
CA ILE A 187 -1.48 2.91 26.29
C ILE A 187 -1.78 1.88 27.37
N ASP A 188 -2.10 2.36 28.58
CA ASP A 188 -2.58 1.48 29.64
C ASP A 188 -3.99 1.01 29.29
N LEU A 189 -4.14 -0.28 29.04
CA LEU A 189 -5.38 -0.92 28.61
C LEU A 189 -5.91 -1.94 29.62
N GLY A 190 -5.22 -2.12 30.78
CA GLY A 190 -5.53 -3.13 31.78
C GLY A 190 -4.54 -4.31 31.76
N GLU A 191 -4.82 -5.35 32.57
CA GLU A 191 -3.86 -6.42 32.85
C GLU A 191 -4.11 -7.70 32.03
N THR A 192 -5.39 -8.00 31.73
CA THR A 192 -5.75 -9.25 31.02
C THR A 192 -5.94 -8.99 29.52
N PRO A 193 -5.65 -9.98 28.65
CA PRO A 193 -5.88 -9.84 27.21
C PRO A 193 -7.30 -9.39 26.86
N GLU A 194 -8.30 -9.98 27.50
CA GLU A 194 -9.71 -9.67 27.26
C GLU A 194 -10.05 -8.21 27.68
N GLU A 195 -9.47 -7.74 28.76
CA GLU A 195 -9.63 -6.35 29.22
C GLU A 195 -8.93 -5.38 28.28
N MET A 196 -7.67 -5.64 27.93
CA MET A 196 -6.89 -4.82 26.99
C MET A 196 -7.63 -4.63 25.68
N LEU A 197 -8.13 -5.72 25.08
CA LEU A 197 -8.84 -5.71 23.82
C LEU A 197 -10.17 -4.96 23.89
N ALA A 198 -10.94 -5.18 24.95
CA ALA A 198 -12.21 -4.51 25.16
C ALA A 198 -12.02 -3.00 25.41
N ASN A 199 -11.00 -2.59 26.18
CA ASN A 199 -10.70 -1.20 26.46
C ASN A 199 -10.19 -0.48 25.21
N LEU A 200 -9.33 -1.11 24.43
CA LEU A 200 -8.84 -0.55 23.16
C LEU A 200 -9.98 -0.33 22.17
N GLU A 201 -10.80 -1.36 21.94
CA GLU A 201 -11.88 -1.32 20.95
C GLU A 201 -12.93 -0.26 21.28
N ASN A 202 -13.29 -0.15 22.56
CA ASN A 202 -14.27 0.80 23.06
C ASN A 202 -13.68 2.16 23.46
N GLN A 203 -12.39 2.40 23.21
CA GLN A 203 -11.66 3.62 23.54
C GLN A 203 -11.80 4.00 25.03
N ARG A 204 -11.73 3.01 25.94
CA ARG A 204 -11.84 3.21 27.39
C ARG A 204 -10.50 3.54 28.02
N TYR A 205 -9.82 4.54 27.46
CA TYR A 205 -8.59 5.10 27.98
C TYR A 205 -8.60 6.62 27.81
N GLN A 206 -7.82 7.31 28.62
CA GLN A 206 -7.74 8.77 28.67
C GLN A 206 -6.34 9.23 28.32
N ARG A 207 -6.13 10.54 28.11
CA ARG A 207 -4.81 11.11 27.81
C ARG A 207 -3.73 10.74 28.85
N LYS A 208 -4.08 10.64 30.13
CA LYS A 208 -3.16 10.23 31.21
C LYS A 208 -2.67 8.78 31.07
N ASP A 209 -3.43 7.93 30.40
CA ASP A 209 -3.13 6.52 30.19
C ASP A 209 -2.21 6.29 28.96
N ILE A 210 -1.87 7.39 28.23
CA ILE A 210 -1.05 7.37 27.02
C ILE A 210 0.36 7.87 27.34
N GLN A 211 1.35 7.02 27.16
CA GLN A 211 2.77 7.37 27.22
C GLN A 211 3.22 7.98 25.89
N LEU A 212 3.92 9.11 25.93
CA LEU A 212 4.32 9.82 24.71
C LEU A 212 5.61 9.26 24.10
N ASP A 213 6.57 8.86 24.92
CA ASP A 213 7.93 8.45 24.53
C ASP A 213 8.16 6.95 24.69
N CYS A 214 7.18 6.12 24.28
CA CYS A 214 7.26 4.67 24.43
C CYS A 214 7.85 3.93 23.20
N GLY A 215 8.05 4.62 22.09
CA GLY A 215 8.54 4.06 20.83
C GLY A 215 8.41 5.05 19.68
N LYS A 216 8.94 4.69 18.51
CA LYS A 216 8.86 5.51 17.29
C LYS A 216 7.63 5.13 16.49
N GLY A 217 6.83 6.12 16.10
CA GLY A 217 5.66 5.95 15.23
C GLY A 217 5.96 6.03 13.73
N HIS A 218 7.24 6.25 13.35
CA HIS A 218 7.76 6.22 11.99
C HIS A 218 9.30 6.06 12.02
N ASP A 219 9.96 5.88 10.87
CA ASP A 219 11.41 5.83 10.77
C ASP A 219 12.01 7.24 10.86
N HIS A 220 12.43 7.64 12.07
CA HIS A 220 13.01 8.95 12.35
C HIS A 220 14.35 9.21 11.64
N ALA A 221 15.08 8.18 11.24
CA ALA A 221 16.38 8.31 10.58
C ALA A 221 16.28 8.42 9.06
N TYR A 222 15.12 8.14 8.47
CA TYR A 222 14.99 7.98 7.02
C TYR A 222 15.38 9.22 6.22
N CYS A 223 14.98 10.42 6.67
CA CYS A 223 15.36 11.68 6.01
C CYS A 223 16.87 11.86 5.88
N ASN A 224 17.64 11.47 6.90
CA ASN A 224 19.11 11.54 6.86
C ASN A 224 19.68 10.42 6.00
N HIS A 225 19.07 9.24 6.06
CA HIS A 225 19.51 8.07 5.32
C HIS A 225 19.34 8.24 3.79
N VAL A 226 18.22 8.78 3.34
CA VAL A 226 17.97 9.02 1.90
C VAL A 226 18.90 10.07 1.30
N ARG A 227 19.45 10.99 2.13
CA ARG A 227 20.41 12.01 1.72
C ARG A 227 21.83 11.49 1.44
N GLN A 228 22.16 10.30 1.96
CA GLN A 228 23.47 9.68 1.80
C GLN A 228 23.57 9.00 0.42
N VAL A 229 23.59 9.80 -0.65
CA VAL A 229 23.48 9.35 -2.04
C VAL A 229 24.68 8.55 -2.57
N ASP A 230 25.80 8.50 -1.83
CA ASP A 230 27.02 7.80 -2.19
C ASP A 230 27.17 6.44 -1.49
N GLU A 231 26.23 6.06 -0.63
CA GLU A 231 26.26 4.80 0.08
C GLU A 231 25.98 3.59 -0.83
N ASP A 232 26.73 2.52 -0.63
CA ASP A 232 26.63 1.27 -1.38
C ASP A 232 25.51 0.36 -0.82
N SER A 233 24.37 0.95 -0.53
CA SER A 233 23.19 0.25 -0.05
C SER A 233 21.91 0.96 -0.49
N PRO A 234 20.78 0.27 -0.62
CA PRO A 234 19.49 0.91 -0.88
C PRO A 234 19.09 1.85 0.26
N ALA A 235 18.37 2.92 -0.06
CA ALA A 235 17.77 3.76 0.97
C ALA A 235 16.63 3.02 1.71
N ARG A 236 15.99 2.09 1.03
CA ARG A 236 14.85 1.32 1.52
C ARG A 236 14.75 -0.02 0.80
N PHE A 237 14.49 -1.08 1.56
CA PHE A 237 14.15 -2.42 1.05
C PHE A 237 13.40 -3.21 2.13
N ASN A 238 12.53 -4.14 1.74
CA ASN A 238 11.61 -4.82 2.66
C ASN A 238 12.30 -5.74 3.67
N ALA A 239 13.47 -6.28 3.34
CA ALA A 239 14.23 -7.16 4.22
C ALA A 239 15.30 -6.42 5.05
N ASP A 240 15.18 -5.11 5.25
CA ASP A 240 16.12 -4.31 6.04
C ASP A 240 16.03 -4.66 7.53
N PRO A 241 17.04 -5.32 8.12
CA PRO A 241 16.99 -5.70 9.53
C PRO A 241 16.84 -4.53 10.51
N ALA A 242 17.29 -3.32 10.10
CA ALA A 242 17.15 -2.12 10.90
C ALA A 242 15.70 -1.63 11.04
N ARG A 243 14.80 -2.17 10.23
CA ARG A 243 13.36 -1.84 10.17
C ARG A 243 12.46 -3.01 10.45
N HIS A 244 13.01 -4.10 10.95
CA HIS A 244 12.25 -5.22 11.51
C HIS A 244 12.11 -5.01 13.00
N TYR A 245 10.93 -4.65 13.45
CA TYR A 245 10.62 -4.48 14.86
C TYR A 245 9.18 -4.90 15.12
N GLU A 246 8.98 -5.99 15.84
CA GLU A 246 7.64 -6.50 16.18
C GLU A 246 6.69 -6.54 14.98
N ALA A 247 5.65 -5.67 14.96
CA ALA A 247 4.70 -5.59 13.85
C ALA A 247 5.36 -5.19 12.52
N SER A 248 6.39 -4.33 12.58
CA SER A 248 7.07 -3.82 11.39
C SER A 248 7.91 -4.89 10.71
N GLY A 249 7.52 -5.25 9.48
CA GLY A 249 8.20 -6.29 8.70
C GLY A 249 8.02 -7.71 9.23
N CYS A 250 7.02 -7.98 10.08
CA CYS A 250 6.80 -9.30 10.69
C CYS A 250 6.39 -10.38 9.69
N ALA A 251 5.88 -10.00 8.52
CA ALA A 251 5.52 -10.91 7.42
C ALA A 251 4.65 -12.12 7.87
N GLY A 252 3.72 -11.89 8.81
CA GLY A 252 2.79 -12.91 9.30
C GLY A 252 3.30 -13.77 10.47
N LYS A 253 4.48 -13.51 11.03
CA LYS A 253 4.95 -14.20 12.25
C LYS A 253 4.20 -13.79 13.52
N LEU A 254 3.52 -12.65 13.50
CA LEU A 254 2.73 -12.12 14.61
C LEU A 254 1.29 -11.88 14.13
N ALA A 255 0.33 -12.01 15.03
CA ALA A 255 -1.04 -11.54 14.81
C ALA A 255 -1.20 -10.14 15.40
N ILE A 256 -1.43 -9.14 14.56
CA ILE A 256 -1.45 -7.74 14.98
C ILE A 256 -2.88 -7.28 15.26
N PHE A 257 -3.11 -6.75 16.47
CA PHE A 257 -4.39 -6.22 16.94
C PHE A 257 -4.53 -4.70 16.81
N ALA A 258 -3.43 -3.97 16.91
CA ALA A 258 -3.39 -2.54 16.66
C ALA A 258 -1.96 -2.07 16.41
N VAL A 259 -1.83 -0.96 15.72
CA VAL A 259 -0.58 -0.19 15.60
C VAL A 259 -0.82 1.27 15.94
N ARG A 260 0.15 1.92 16.58
CA ARG A 260 0.16 3.36 16.82
C ARG A 260 1.22 4.01 15.93
N LEU A 261 0.84 5.08 15.25
CA LEU A 261 1.64 5.71 14.20
C LEU A 261 1.68 7.23 14.41
N ASP A 262 2.77 7.85 14.01
CA ASP A 262 2.83 9.28 13.85
C ASP A 262 2.08 9.73 12.60
N THR A 263 1.55 10.94 12.64
CA THR A 263 0.95 11.64 11.52
C THR A 263 1.77 12.89 11.19
N PHE A 264 1.60 13.43 10.01
CA PHE A 264 2.43 14.54 9.52
C PHE A 264 1.56 15.74 9.17
N VAL A 265 2.10 16.95 9.34
CA VAL A 265 1.41 18.16 8.91
C VAL A 265 1.33 18.14 7.38
N ALA A 266 0.12 18.37 6.85
CA ALA A 266 -0.09 18.49 5.42
C ALA A 266 0.53 19.78 4.88
N GLU A 267 1.36 19.68 3.85
CA GLU A 267 1.98 20.84 3.21
C GLU A 267 0.92 21.68 2.48
N LYS A 268 0.81 22.95 2.86
CA LYS A 268 -0.18 23.88 2.29
C LYS A 268 0.27 24.53 0.99
N ASN A 269 1.57 24.82 0.88
CA ASN A 269 2.16 25.42 -0.32
C ASN A 269 2.94 24.33 -1.04
N THR A 270 2.37 23.81 -2.14
CA THR A 270 3.02 22.74 -2.92
C THR A 270 3.04 23.10 -4.40
N ALA A 271 4.10 22.69 -5.11
CA ALA A 271 4.19 22.73 -6.56
C ALA A 271 4.67 21.39 -7.11
N VAL A 272 4.26 21.09 -8.33
CA VAL A 272 4.70 19.92 -9.08
C VAL A 272 5.51 20.38 -10.28
N PHE A 273 6.72 19.86 -10.39
CA PHE A 273 7.61 20.09 -11.53
C PHE A 273 7.60 18.84 -12.41
N TYR A 274 7.29 19.02 -13.68
CA TYR A 274 7.33 17.97 -14.69
C TYR A 274 8.57 18.15 -15.55
N ILE A 275 9.43 17.13 -15.56
CA ILE A 275 10.75 17.16 -16.20
C ILE A 275 10.74 16.11 -17.31
N GLY A 276 11.27 16.48 -18.49
CA GLY A 276 11.47 15.59 -19.63
C GLY A 276 12.92 15.59 -20.07
N THR A 277 13.48 14.41 -20.37
CA THR A 277 14.84 14.24 -20.89
C THR A 277 14.96 12.99 -21.77
N ASN A 278 15.96 12.97 -22.64
CA ASN A 278 16.39 11.79 -23.41
C ASN A 278 17.73 11.22 -22.89
N GLN A 279 18.19 11.70 -21.72
CA GLN A 279 19.47 11.31 -21.11
C GLN A 279 19.22 10.80 -19.69
N THR A 280 19.53 9.54 -19.42
CA THR A 280 19.34 8.92 -18.10
C THR A 280 20.24 9.56 -17.03
N GLU A 281 21.43 10.02 -17.42
CA GLU A 281 22.36 10.74 -16.54
C GLU A 281 21.73 12.01 -15.95
N THR A 282 20.90 12.71 -16.73
CA THR A 282 20.15 13.88 -16.25
C THR A 282 19.29 13.54 -15.05
N LEU A 283 18.58 12.39 -15.08
CA LEU A 283 17.75 11.94 -13.96
C LEU A 283 18.58 11.59 -12.74
N ASN A 284 19.72 10.94 -12.93
CA ASN A 284 20.65 10.62 -11.86
C ASN A 284 21.23 11.88 -11.20
N ASP A 285 21.65 12.87 -12.00
CA ASP A 285 22.17 14.13 -11.50
C ASP A 285 21.09 14.88 -10.68
N LEU A 286 19.89 15.00 -11.22
CA LEU A 286 18.76 15.65 -10.53
C LEU A 286 18.43 14.95 -9.22
N ARG A 287 18.27 13.62 -9.24
CA ARG A 287 17.99 12.81 -8.03
C ARG A 287 19.05 13.05 -6.96
N ARG A 288 20.31 12.88 -7.31
CA ARG A 288 21.44 13.00 -6.39
C ARG A 288 21.56 14.40 -5.82
N HIS A 289 21.43 15.42 -6.68
CA HIS A 289 21.52 16.81 -6.22
C HIS A 289 20.37 17.17 -5.28
N MET A 290 19.13 16.86 -5.65
CA MET A 290 17.95 17.16 -4.82
C MET A 290 18.01 16.44 -3.46
N LEU A 291 18.41 15.17 -3.44
CA LEU A 291 18.47 14.41 -2.20
C LEU A 291 19.62 14.86 -1.30
N ALA A 292 20.80 15.14 -1.85
CA ALA A 292 21.98 15.51 -1.06
C ALA A 292 21.99 16.98 -0.62
N ASN A 293 21.56 17.90 -1.49
CA ASN A 293 21.87 19.33 -1.30
C ASN A 293 20.65 20.20 -0.97
N PHE A 294 19.42 19.79 -1.34
CA PHE A 294 18.25 20.60 -1.02
C PHE A 294 18.03 20.70 0.49
N LYS A 295 17.73 21.89 0.97
CA LYS A 295 17.35 22.10 2.37
C LYS A 295 16.08 21.32 2.71
N GLN A 296 15.10 21.38 1.84
CA GLN A 296 13.85 20.62 1.96
C GLN A 296 13.78 19.51 0.91
N LEU A 297 13.70 18.25 1.37
CA LEU A 297 13.53 17.11 0.48
C LEU A 297 12.22 17.20 -0.30
N PRO A 298 12.15 16.67 -1.53
CA PRO A 298 10.89 16.49 -2.25
C PRO A 298 9.86 15.73 -1.40
N ILE A 299 8.59 16.09 -1.52
CA ILE A 299 7.48 15.31 -0.96
C ILE A 299 7.41 13.97 -1.68
N SER A 300 7.46 13.99 -3.02
CA SER A 300 7.50 12.78 -3.85
C SER A 300 8.32 13.01 -5.12
N GLY A 301 8.88 11.92 -5.64
CA GLY A 301 9.57 11.87 -6.92
C GLY A 301 9.19 10.59 -7.66
N GLU A 302 8.64 10.74 -8.87
CA GLU A 302 8.07 9.65 -9.65
C GLU A 302 8.62 9.67 -11.07
N TYR A 303 9.22 8.57 -11.47
CA TYR A 303 9.70 8.37 -12.83
C TYR A 303 8.65 7.63 -13.67
N ILE A 304 8.50 8.05 -14.94
CA ILE A 304 7.69 7.37 -15.94
C ILE A 304 8.45 7.34 -17.26
N HIS A 305 8.67 6.16 -17.84
CA HIS A 305 9.13 6.01 -19.20
C HIS A 305 7.99 6.31 -20.19
N ARG A 306 8.32 6.80 -21.42
CA ARG A 306 7.34 7.10 -22.46
C ARG A 306 6.41 5.94 -22.78
N ASP A 307 6.90 4.71 -22.80
CA ASP A 307 6.06 3.53 -23.06
C ASP A 307 5.04 3.30 -21.95
N ALA A 308 5.44 3.49 -20.70
CA ALA A 308 4.53 3.42 -19.55
C ALA A 308 3.50 4.57 -19.58
N PHE A 309 3.92 5.77 -20.03
CA PHE A 309 3.01 6.88 -20.28
C PHE A 309 1.95 6.50 -21.33
N ASP A 310 2.36 5.90 -22.45
CA ASP A 310 1.46 5.48 -23.53
C ASP A 310 0.50 4.38 -23.11
N VAL A 311 0.99 3.40 -22.35
CA VAL A 311 0.16 2.35 -21.78
C VAL A 311 -0.89 2.96 -20.84
N ALA A 312 -0.50 3.88 -19.95
CA ALA A 312 -1.44 4.56 -19.06
C ALA A 312 -2.45 5.42 -19.82
N ALA A 313 -2.02 6.15 -20.85
CA ALA A 313 -2.89 6.99 -21.67
C ALA A 313 -3.95 6.17 -22.43
N LYS A 314 -3.58 5.00 -22.94
CA LYS A 314 -4.45 4.15 -23.75
C LYS A 314 -5.34 3.23 -22.93
N TYR A 315 -4.81 2.63 -21.86
CA TYR A 315 -5.48 1.58 -21.10
C TYR A 315 -5.93 2.02 -19.69
N GLY A 316 -5.51 3.21 -19.23
CA GLY A 316 -5.87 3.77 -17.92
C GLY A 316 -6.88 4.92 -17.96
N LYS A 317 -7.36 5.33 -19.14
CA LYS A 317 -8.20 6.52 -19.35
C LYS A 317 -9.50 6.51 -18.56
N ASP A 318 -10.18 5.39 -18.47
CA ASP A 318 -11.41 5.24 -17.68
C ASP A 318 -11.13 5.32 -16.18
N THR A 319 -10.05 4.69 -15.70
CA THR A 319 -9.59 4.81 -14.30
C THR A 319 -9.32 6.26 -13.95
N PHE A 320 -8.61 6.98 -14.81
CA PHE A 320 -8.38 8.42 -14.65
C PHE A 320 -9.70 9.19 -14.48
N TRP A 321 -10.68 8.99 -15.39
CA TRP A 321 -11.95 9.70 -15.35
C TRP A 321 -12.81 9.32 -14.14
N VAL A 322 -12.78 8.05 -13.73
CA VAL A 322 -13.48 7.60 -12.52
C VAL A 322 -12.92 8.30 -11.29
N ILE A 323 -11.60 8.33 -11.13
CA ILE A 323 -10.98 8.99 -9.97
C ILE A 323 -11.26 10.50 -10.01
N LYS A 324 -11.12 11.12 -11.17
CA LYS A 324 -11.35 12.57 -11.32
C LYS A 324 -12.77 12.99 -11.00
N LYS A 325 -13.78 12.20 -11.39
CA LYS A 325 -15.20 12.56 -11.21
C LYS A 325 -15.79 12.06 -9.90
N PHE A 326 -15.40 10.88 -9.45
CA PHE A 326 -16.05 10.19 -8.33
C PHE A 326 -15.14 9.98 -7.13
N GLY A 327 -13.83 10.22 -7.29
CA GLY A 327 -12.83 9.96 -6.25
C GLY A 327 -12.39 8.50 -6.17
N THR A 328 -11.34 8.27 -5.42
CA THR A 328 -10.69 6.95 -5.28
C THR A 328 -11.56 5.92 -4.57
N HIS A 329 -12.50 6.35 -3.71
CA HIS A 329 -13.40 5.46 -2.94
C HIS A 329 -14.38 4.63 -3.81
N TRP A 330 -14.52 4.97 -5.09
CA TRP A 330 -15.30 4.18 -6.04
C TRP A 330 -14.54 3.01 -6.64
N LEU A 331 -13.21 3.04 -6.64
CA LEU A 331 -12.39 1.99 -7.24
C LEU A 331 -12.63 0.60 -6.65
N PRO A 332 -12.72 0.40 -5.32
CA PRO A 332 -13.02 -0.91 -4.76
C PRO A 332 -14.36 -1.47 -5.23
N LYS A 333 -15.38 -0.61 -5.37
CA LYS A 333 -16.72 -1.01 -5.87
C LYS A 333 -16.67 -1.42 -7.34
N LEU A 334 -15.90 -0.68 -8.15
CA LEU A 334 -15.69 -1.02 -9.57
C LEU A 334 -14.94 -2.32 -9.74
N PHE A 335 -13.86 -2.54 -8.97
CA PHE A 335 -13.11 -3.78 -9.02
C PHE A 335 -13.95 -4.98 -8.55
N ALA A 336 -14.78 -4.81 -7.52
CA ALA A 336 -15.72 -5.85 -7.09
C ALA A 336 -16.75 -6.19 -8.17
N LEU A 337 -17.30 -5.18 -8.86
CA LEU A 337 -18.21 -5.37 -9.98
C LEU A 337 -17.53 -6.07 -11.15
N LYS A 338 -16.33 -5.63 -11.52
CA LYS A 338 -15.49 -6.25 -12.54
C LYS A 338 -15.27 -7.73 -12.25
N ALA A 339 -14.82 -8.08 -11.04
CA ALA A 339 -14.61 -9.46 -10.62
C ALA A 339 -15.89 -10.31 -10.68
N LYS A 340 -17.06 -9.71 -10.41
CA LYS A 340 -18.37 -10.36 -10.57
C LYS A 340 -18.68 -10.67 -12.04
N VAL A 341 -18.46 -9.71 -12.92
CA VAL A 341 -18.69 -9.86 -14.38
C VAL A 341 -17.78 -10.94 -14.95
N ASP A 342 -16.50 -10.91 -14.61
CA ASP A 342 -15.53 -11.89 -15.12
C ASP A 342 -15.80 -13.30 -14.61
N ARG A 343 -16.20 -13.47 -13.33
CA ARG A 343 -16.63 -14.78 -12.80
C ARG A 343 -17.90 -15.30 -13.49
N TRP A 344 -18.83 -14.43 -13.83
CA TRP A 344 -20.03 -14.81 -14.59
C TRP A 344 -19.67 -15.21 -16.02
N ALA A 345 -18.81 -14.42 -16.67
CA ALA A 345 -18.36 -14.69 -18.03
C ALA A 345 -17.61 -16.04 -18.17
N LYS A 346 -16.77 -16.39 -17.18
CA LYS A 346 -16.07 -17.68 -17.14
C LYS A 346 -16.96 -18.92 -17.12
N LYS A 347 -18.26 -18.76 -16.78
CA LYS A 347 -19.23 -19.86 -16.80
C LYS A 347 -19.85 -20.10 -18.19
N ILE A 348 -19.51 -19.28 -19.16
CA ILE A 348 -20.10 -19.29 -20.51
C ILE A 348 -18.96 -19.43 -21.53
N ASP A 349 -18.78 -20.62 -22.07
CA ASP A 349 -17.61 -21.01 -22.88
C ASP A 349 -17.36 -20.14 -24.12
N PHE A 350 -18.38 -19.49 -24.70
CA PHE A 350 -18.18 -18.65 -25.88
C PHE A 350 -17.79 -17.21 -25.55
N LEU A 351 -17.85 -16.78 -24.27
CA LEU A 351 -17.43 -15.45 -23.89
C LEU A 351 -15.90 -15.37 -23.73
N PRO A 352 -15.30 -14.26 -24.16
CA PRO A 352 -13.86 -14.11 -24.06
C PRO A 352 -13.42 -13.96 -22.60
N ASN A 353 -12.22 -14.47 -22.29
CA ASN A 353 -11.55 -14.16 -21.03
C ASN A 353 -11.40 -12.65 -20.87
N HIS A 354 -11.38 -12.17 -19.61
CA HIS A 354 -11.25 -10.75 -19.29
C HIS A 354 -12.31 -9.86 -19.98
N LEU A 355 -13.57 -10.35 -20.03
CA LEU A 355 -14.66 -9.65 -20.71
C LEU A 355 -14.81 -8.22 -20.19
N SER A 356 -14.70 -8.02 -18.87
CA SER A 356 -14.81 -6.71 -18.24
C SER A 356 -13.75 -5.73 -18.75
N ASP A 357 -12.50 -6.18 -18.90
CA ASP A 357 -11.42 -5.34 -19.41
C ASP A 357 -11.62 -4.97 -20.89
N LYS A 358 -12.06 -5.93 -21.69
CA LYS A 358 -12.36 -5.71 -23.11
C LYS A 358 -13.52 -4.72 -23.31
N MET A 359 -14.57 -4.83 -22.49
CA MET A 359 -15.69 -3.87 -22.50
C MET A 359 -15.25 -2.47 -22.05
N MET A 360 -14.53 -2.38 -20.95
CA MET A 360 -14.04 -1.10 -20.43
C MET A 360 -13.09 -0.43 -21.41
N GLN A 361 -12.24 -1.21 -22.09
CA GLN A 361 -11.35 -0.69 -23.14
C GLN A 361 -12.14 -0.17 -24.37
N ALA A 362 -13.21 -0.83 -24.76
CA ALA A 362 -14.08 -0.34 -25.84
C ALA A 362 -14.77 0.99 -25.44
N LEU A 363 -15.30 1.08 -24.23
CA LEU A 363 -15.88 2.29 -23.68
C LEU A 363 -14.86 3.43 -23.52
N SER A 364 -13.62 3.13 -23.16
CA SER A 364 -12.57 4.15 -23.00
C SER A 364 -12.26 4.91 -24.30
N ARG A 365 -12.52 4.30 -25.46
CA ARG A 365 -12.30 4.93 -26.77
C ARG A 365 -13.22 6.13 -27.04
N ILE A 366 -14.40 6.15 -26.43
CA ILE A 366 -15.38 7.24 -26.56
C ILE A 366 -15.24 8.33 -25.49
N LEU A 367 -14.39 8.09 -24.48
CA LEU A 367 -14.11 9.10 -23.45
C LEU A 367 -13.26 10.26 -24.07
N PRO A 368 -13.51 11.51 -23.63
CA PRO A 368 -12.75 12.65 -24.08
C PRO A 368 -11.27 12.54 -23.69
N GLU A 369 -10.43 13.35 -24.36
CA GLU A 369 -9.02 13.44 -23.98
C GLU A 369 -8.88 13.89 -22.53
N HIS A 370 -7.96 13.26 -21.80
CA HIS A 370 -7.85 13.40 -20.34
C HIS A 370 -6.57 14.11 -19.91
N LEU A 371 -5.57 14.18 -20.80
CA LEU A 371 -4.29 14.81 -20.51
C LEU A 371 -4.18 16.19 -21.15
N PRO A 372 -3.61 17.18 -20.43
CA PRO A 372 -3.28 18.49 -20.99
C PRO A 372 -2.31 18.39 -22.18
N LYS A 373 -2.43 19.32 -23.12
CA LYS A 373 -1.57 19.36 -24.32
C LYS A 373 -0.08 19.39 -24.00
N LYS A 374 0.31 20.05 -22.92
CA LYS A 374 1.71 20.17 -22.50
C LYS A 374 2.33 18.84 -22.09
N LEU A 375 1.56 17.94 -21.44
CA LEU A 375 2.02 16.59 -21.15
C LEU A 375 2.25 15.77 -22.41
N TRP A 376 1.37 15.90 -23.41
CA TRP A 376 1.56 15.28 -24.74
C TRP A 376 2.78 15.82 -25.47
N GLN A 377 3.02 17.15 -25.43
CA GLN A 377 4.21 17.76 -26.01
C GLN A 377 5.49 17.20 -25.40
N TYR A 378 5.53 17.04 -24.08
CA TYR A 378 6.68 16.44 -23.39
C TYR A 378 6.85 14.97 -23.74
N ARG A 379 5.76 14.21 -23.80
CA ARG A 379 5.76 12.80 -24.23
C ARG A 379 6.33 12.66 -25.64
N ASP A 380 6.01 13.57 -26.58
CA ASP A 380 6.50 13.51 -27.96
C ASP A 380 7.98 13.89 -28.09
N GLN A 381 8.48 14.73 -27.17
CA GLN A 381 9.86 15.24 -27.20
C GLN A 381 10.83 14.38 -26.40
N TYR A 382 10.38 13.74 -25.31
CA TYR A 382 11.24 13.08 -24.33
C TYR A 382 10.83 11.63 -24.11
N GLU A 383 11.83 10.80 -23.86
CA GLU A 383 11.65 9.39 -23.53
C GLU A 383 11.45 9.17 -22.03
N HIS A 384 12.12 9.97 -21.22
CA HIS A 384 12.10 9.86 -19.77
C HIS A 384 11.41 11.06 -19.14
N HIS A 385 10.52 10.78 -18.18
CA HIS A 385 9.76 11.80 -17.46
C HIS A 385 9.94 11.61 -15.95
N LEU A 386 10.19 12.74 -15.24
CA LEU A 386 10.26 12.76 -13.79
C LEU A 386 9.27 13.79 -13.25
N ILE A 387 8.40 13.37 -12.35
CA ILE A 387 7.42 14.22 -11.68
C ILE A 387 7.91 14.44 -10.25
N VAL A 388 8.25 15.67 -9.90
CA VAL A 388 8.73 16.05 -8.57
C VAL A 388 7.72 16.95 -7.90
N LYS A 389 7.23 16.54 -6.71
CA LYS A 389 6.37 17.38 -5.87
C LYS A 389 7.20 17.98 -4.73
N MET A 390 7.19 19.29 -4.64
CA MET A 390 7.85 20.05 -3.59
C MET A 390 6.83 20.70 -2.66
N GLY A 391 7.27 21.04 -1.43
CA GLY A 391 6.46 21.77 -0.46
C GLY A 391 7.22 22.93 0.17
N GLY A 392 6.49 23.87 0.79
CA GLY A 392 7.06 24.98 1.55
C GLY A 392 8.10 25.79 0.78
N ASP A 393 9.19 26.10 1.44
CA ASP A 393 10.33 26.85 0.87
C ASP A 393 11.09 26.04 -0.21
N GLY A 394 10.98 24.71 -0.20
CA GLY A 394 11.57 23.84 -1.21
C GLY A 394 11.02 24.05 -2.61
N VAL A 395 9.84 24.65 -2.75
CA VAL A 395 9.25 25.02 -4.05
C VAL A 395 10.15 26.03 -4.77
N GLN A 396 10.58 27.09 -4.08
CA GLN A 396 11.45 28.10 -4.68
C GLN A 396 12.85 27.55 -4.95
N GLU A 397 13.40 26.76 -4.02
CA GLU A 397 14.70 26.09 -4.17
C GLU A 397 14.72 25.19 -5.44
N ALA A 398 13.66 24.39 -5.65
CA ALA A 398 13.55 23.56 -6.84
C ALA A 398 13.41 24.37 -8.14
N ARG A 399 12.62 25.45 -8.11
CA ARG A 399 12.43 26.33 -9.28
C ARG A 399 13.75 26.95 -9.71
N ASP A 400 14.52 27.50 -8.79
CA ASP A 400 15.80 28.15 -9.07
C ASP A 400 16.82 27.13 -9.58
N TYR A 401 16.89 25.97 -8.94
CA TYR A 401 17.80 24.89 -9.35
C TYR A 401 17.46 24.38 -10.76
N LEU A 402 16.21 24.02 -11.04
CA LEU A 402 15.80 23.49 -12.34
C LEU A 402 15.97 24.53 -13.44
N THR A 403 15.69 25.80 -13.16
CA THR A 403 15.91 26.89 -14.11
C THR A 403 17.39 27.03 -14.46
N SER A 404 18.27 26.93 -13.47
CA SER A 404 19.71 26.97 -13.70
C SER A 404 20.22 25.73 -14.43
N TYR A 405 19.76 24.54 -14.04
CA TYR A 405 20.21 23.27 -14.61
C TYR A 405 19.86 23.12 -16.08
N PHE A 406 18.65 23.54 -16.49
CA PHE A 406 18.16 23.44 -17.87
C PHE A 406 18.42 24.69 -18.71
N LYS A 407 19.15 25.68 -18.20
CA LYS A 407 19.41 26.94 -18.91
C LYS A 407 20.11 26.75 -20.28
N GLU A 408 20.93 25.72 -20.38
CA GLU A 408 21.70 25.42 -21.60
C GLU A 408 20.94 24.57 -22.63
N GLY A 409 19.70 24.14 -22.34
CA GLY A 409 18.76 23.49 -23.26
C GLY A 409 19.13 22.12 -23.84
N SER A 410 20.33 21.59 -23.57
CA SER A 410 20.84 20.34 -24.19
C SER A 410 20.43 19.06 -23.49
N LYS A 411 20.07 19.14 -22.20
CA LYS A 411 19.86 17.96 -21.34
C LYS A 411 18.37 17.59 -21.15
N GLY A 412 17.46 18.41 -21.65
CA GLY A 412 16.01 18.25 -21.44
C GLY A 412 15.33 19.58 -21.11
N ALA A 413 14.14 19.52 -20.56
CA ALA A 413 13.38 20.68 -20.12
C ALA A 413 12.48 20.35 -18.93
N PHE A 414 11.95 21.37 -18.28
CA PHE A 414 10.96 21.24 -17.24
C PHE A 414 9.88 22.31 -17.36
N PHE A 415 8.76 22.08 -16.69
CA PHE A 415 7.77 23.12 -16.40
C PHE A 415 7.17 22.91 -15.02
N GLU A 416 6.78 23.99 -14.41
CA GLU A 416 5.95 23.95 -13.21
C GLU A 416 4.49 23.76 -13.64
N CYS A 417 3.86 22.71 -13.11
CA CYS A 417 2.48 22.36 -13.43
C CYS A 417 1.49 23.34 -12.82
N ASP A 418 0.52 23.76 -13.59
CA ASP A 418 -0.68 24.39 -13.03
C ASP A 418 -1.56 23.35 -12.30
N ALA A 419 -2.69 23.77 -11.73
CA ALA A 419 -3.57 22.89 -10.97
C ALA A 419 -4.16 21.74 -11.81
N VAL A 420 -4.44 22.01 -13.11
CA VAL A 420 -4.98 21.00 -14.05
C VAL A 420 -3.89 20.02 -14.45
N GLU A 421 -2.71 20.52 -14.78
CA GLU A 421 -1.53 19.73 -15.14
C GLU A 421 -1.05 18.86 -13.94
N THR A 422 -1.02 19.44 -12.74
CA THR A 422 -0.70 18.73 -11.49
C THR A 422 -1.64 17.54 -11.28
N GLN A 423 -2.95 17.78 -11.32
CA GLN A 423 -3.94 16.73 -11.16
C GLN A 423 -3.79 15.65 -12.24
N ALA A 424 -3.60 16.08 -13.49
CA ALA A 424 -3.47 15.16 -14.61
C ALA A 424 -2.21 14.31 -14.52
N ALA A 425 -1.04 14.89 -14.22
CA ALA A 425 0.22 14.17 -14.09
C ALA A 425 0.16 13.12 -12.96
N MET A 426 -0.35 13.50 -11.78
CA MET A 426 -0.45 12.59 -10.64
C MET A 426 -1.45 11.45 -10.88
N LEU A 427 -2.62 11.73 -11.47
CA LEU A 427 -3.60 10.70 -11.81
C LEU A 427 -3.12 9.78 -12.93
N HIS A 428 -2.43 10.33 -13.91
CA HIS A 428 -1.85 9.55 -15.01
C HIS A 428 -0.81 8.55 -14.50
N ARG A 429 0.13 9.01 -13.70
CA ARG A 429 1.10 8.14 -13.01
C ARG A 429 0.40 7.05 -12.21
N PHE A 430 -0.64 7.41 -11.46
CA PHE A 430 -1.40 6.47 -10.67
C PHE A 430 -2.07 5.38 -11.52
N ALA A 431 -2.56 5.74 -12.72
CA ALA A 431 -3.24 4.81 -13.60
C ALA A 431 -2.31 3.74 -14.24
N VAL A 432 -0.98 3.93 -14.22
CA VAL A 432 -0.02 3.02 -14.88
C VAL A 432 -0.21 1.56 -14.47
N ALA A 433 -0.31 1.27 -13.18
CA ALA A 433 -0.41 -0.11 -12.68
C ALA A 433 -1.69 -0.82 -13.18
N SER A 434 -2.84 -0.14 -13.10
CA SER A 434 -4.11 -0.70 -13.60
C SER A 434 -4.14 -0.81 -15.13
N ALA A 435 -3.50 0.13 -15.80
CA ALA A 435 -3.37 0.13 -17.26
C ALA A 435 -2.50 -1.03 -17.77
N ALA A 436 -1.41 -1.36 -17.07
CA ALA A 436 -0.55 -2.49 -17.39
C ALA A 436 -1.31 -3.82 -17.30
N ILE A 437 -2.10 -4.02 -16.22
CA ILE A 437 -2.95 -5.21 -16.08
C ILE A 437 -3.96 -5.32 -17.23
N ARG A 438 -4.58 -4.21 -17.61
CA ARG A 438 -5.51 -4.18 -18.75
C ARG A 438 -4.80 -4.41 -20.08
N TYR A 439 -3.61 -3.87 -20.26
CA TYR A 439 -2.79 -4.11 -21.45
C TYR A 439 -2.59 -5.61 -21.65
N ARG A 440 -2.17 -6.34 -20.62
CA ARG A 440 -2.06 -7.81 -20.66
C ARG A 440 -3.39 -8.49 -21.00
N ALA A 441 -4.48 -8.10 -20.33
CA ALA A 441 -5.80 -8.69 -20.53
C ALA A 441 -6.34 -8.51 -21.99
N ILE A 442 -5.95 -7.44 -22.67
CA ILE A 442 -6.29 -7.18 -24.06
C ILE A 442 -5.38 -7.94 -25.02
N HIS A 443 -4.10 -8.10 -24.68
CA HIS A 443 -3.05 -8.71 -25.48
C HIS A 443 -2.65 -10.10 -24.97
N GLU A 444 -3.58 -10.86 -24.38
CA GLU A 444 -3.32 -12.16 -23.73
C GLU A 444 -2.62 -13.21 -24.60
N LYS A 445 -2.66 -13.05 -25.93
CA LYS A 445 -1.96 -13.93 -26.88
C LYS A 445 -0.50 -13.55 -27.12
N GLU A 446 -0.13 -12.31 -26.81
CA GLU A 446 1.18 -11.72 -27.10
C GLU A 446 1.97 -11.46 -25.82
N VAL A 447 1.25 -11.22 -24.72
CA VAL A 447 1.82 -10.87 -23.42
C VAL A 447 1.43 -11.93 -22.40
N GLU A 448 2.38 -12.78 -22.04
CA GLU A 448 2.17 -13.87 -21.09
C GLU A 448 1.90 -13.35 -19.67
N ASP A 449 2.73 -12.44 -19.19
CA ASP A 449 2.54 -11.80 -17.88
C ASP A 449 3.08 -10.37 -17.82
N ILE A 450 2.64 -9.62 -16.82
CA ILE A 450 3.19 -8.32 -16.42
C ILE A 450 3.90 -8.50 -15.08
N VAL A 451 5.20 -8.40 -15.10
CA VAL A 451 6.02 -8.51 -13.88
C VAL A 451 6.24 -7.12 -13.30
N ALA A 452 5.66 -6.83 -12.13
CA ALA A 452 6.02 -5.67 -11.34
C ALA A 452 7.24 -6.06 -10.48
N LEU A 453 8.40 -5.52 -10.83
CA LEU A 453 9.61 -5.69 -10.04
C LEU A 453 9.78 -4.47 -9.14
N ASP A 454 9.69 -4.69 -7.82
CA ASP A 454 10.06 -3.69 -6.83
C ASP A 454 11.55 -3.85 -6.52
N ILE A 455 12.38 -3.11 -7.25
CA ILE A 455 13.83 -3.21 -7.14
C ILE A 455 14.35 -2.16 -6.16
N ALA A 456 15.09 -2.61 -5.16
CA ALA A 456 15.79 -1.74 -4.23
C ALA A 456 17.20 -1.43 -4.78
N LEU A 457 17.31 -0.30 -5.47
CA LEU A 457 18.58 0.14 -6.05
C LEU A 457 19.51 0.75 -4.99
N ARG A 458 20.82 0.48 -5.10
CA ARG A 458 21.84 1.13 -4.26
C ARG A 458 21.83 2.63 -4.52
N ARG A 459 22.11 3.42 -3.49
CA ARG A 459 22.07 4.89 -3.58
C ARG A 459 23.15 5.45 -4.47
N ASN A 460 24.31 4.82 -4.51
CA ASN A 460 25.44 5.19 -5.37
C ASN A 460 25.32 4.67 -6.82
N ASP A 461 24.35 3.83 -7.12
CA ASP A 461 24.15 3.30 -8.48
C ASP A 461 23.74 4.42 -9.45
N ARG A 462 24.50 4.54 -10.55
CA ARG A 462 24.28 5.53 -11.61
C ARG A 462 23.86 4.89 -12.95
N GLU A 463 24.07 3.58 -13.08
CA GLU A 463 23.89 2.83 -14.34
C GLU A 463 22.67 1.91 -14.31
N TRP A 464 21.80 2.07 -13.32
CA TRP A 464 20.66 1.16 -13.13
C TRP A 464 19.68 1.15 -14.31
N PHE A 465 19.58 2.22 -15.11
CA PHE A 465 18.76 2.26 -16.31
C PHE A 465 19.27 1.29 -17.39
N GLU A 466 20.59 1.12 -17.49
CA GLU A 466 21.22 0.23 -18.48
C GLU A 466 21.33 -1.21 -18.00
N THR A 467 21.27 -1.45 -16.70
CA THR A 467 21.46 -2.76 -16.08
C THR A 467 20.15 -3.49 -15.76
N LEU A 468 19.02 -2.83 -15.85
CA LEU A 468 17.72 -3.48 -15.71
C LEU A 468 17.42 -4.37 -16.92
N PRO A 469 16.91 -5.61 -16.70
CA PRO A 469 16.55 -6.52 -17.79
C PRO A 469 15.36 -6.01 -18.62
#